data_e6bd65335840c8f80040b48d83c64499
#
_entry.id   e6bd65335840c8f80040b48d83c64499
#
_cell.length_a   1.000
_cell.length_b   1.000
_cell.length_c   1.000
_cell.angle_alpha   90.00
_cell.angle_beta   90.00
_cell.angle_gamma   90.00
#
_symmetry.space_group_name_H-M   'P 1'
#
loop_
_entity.id
_entity.type
_entity.pdbx_description
1 polymer ?
#
loop_
_entity_poly.entity_id
_entity_poly.type
_entity_poly.pdbx_seq_one_letter_code
_entity_poly.pdbx_strand_id
1 'polypeptide(L)'
;MRKANKFSTEKRLGYKKRENFMGFDVGTHRIGYGVIYWNKSGPKILKAGMIVKDKKFSFLKDFKKIEKLIKNVKPKLVVLEKIYFSRNVTNALSVAEVQGLIKYACEKSKVKFLEVHPKSLKLKISGDGNADKNDIKNSVNYLLKINKKFKTDDIYDALALALYGSMFI
;
A
#
# COMPACT_ATOMS: atom_id res chain seq x y z
N MET A 1 2.93 43.40 6.80
CA MET A 1 2.69 42.18 7.58
C MET A 1 3.28 40.97 6.82
N ARG A 2 4.41 40.43 7.30
CA ARG A 2 5.09 39.27 6.66
C ARG A 2 4.38 37.99 7.10
N LYS A 3 3.88 37.20 6.13
CA LYS A 3 3.33 35.86 6.41
C LYS A 3 4.45 34.98 6.95
N ALA A 4 4.39 34.63 8.22
CA ALA A 4 5.32 33.69 8.84
C ALA A 4 5.21 32.33 8.14
N ASN A 5 6.35 31.85 7.68
CA ASN A 5 6.50 30.62 6.91
C ASN A 5 6.22 29.41 7.83
N LYS A 6 5.08 28.76 7.68
CA LYS A 6 4.60 27.63 8.49
C LYS A 6 5.57 26.43 8.49
N PHE A 7 6.51 26.40 7.52
CA PHE A 7 7.54 25.34 7.39
C PHE A 7 8.72 25.47 8.37
N SER A 8 8.92 26.64 9.00
CA SER A 8 10.05 26.84 9.90
C SER A 8 9.79 26.40 11.34
N THR A 9 8.52 26.24 11.73
CA THR A 9 8.12 25.90 13.11
C THR A 9 8.18 24.40 13.40
N GLU A 10 7.95 23.56 12.38
CA GLU A 10 7.97 22.08 12.54
C GLU A 10 9.40 21.54 12.81
N LYS A 11 10.43 22.23 12.32
CA LYS A 11 11.84 21.85 12.53
C LYS A 11 12.33 22.12 13.97
N ARG A 12 11.68 23.00 14.73
CA ARG A 12 12.09 23.40 16.11
C ARG A 12 11.53 22.49 17.22
N LEU A 13 10.51 21.66 16.94
CA LEU A 13 9.82 20.87 17.96
C LEU A 13 10.21 19.38 17.97
N GLY A 14 11.27 18.96 17.28
CA GLY A 14 11.74 17.57 17.34
C GLY A 14 10.74 16.52 16.84
N TYR A 15 9.72 16.91 16.07
CA TYR A 15 8.77 15.98 15.50
C TYR A 15 9.48 15.08 14.48
N LYS A 16 9.65 13.82 14.83
CA LYS A 16 10.09 12.78 13.91
C LYS A 16 9.18 12.83 12.68
N LYS A 17 9.75 13.07 11.49
CA LYS A 17 9.00 13.11 10.23
C LYS A 17 8.13 11.86 10.15
N ARG A 18 6.82 12.03 9.96
CA ARG A 18 5.88 10.93 9.87
C ARG A 18 6.30 9.98 8.74
N GLU A 19 6.51 8.72 9.08
CA GLU A 19 6.85 7.68 8.12
C GLU A 19 5.57 7.02 7.62
N ASN A 20 5.36 7.07 6.31
CA ASN A 20 4.23 6.45 5.65
C ASN A 20 4.63 5.09 5.06
N PHE A 21 3.76 4.10 5.16
CA PHE A 21 3.92 2.78 4.56
C PHE A 21 2.77 2.55 3.60
N MET A 22 3.06 1.95 2.46
CA MET A 22 2.09 1.82 1.39
C MET A 22 2.07 0.40 0.88
N GLY A 23 0.87 -0.17 0.71
CA GLY A 23 0.64 -1.46 0.08
C GLY A 23 -0.13 -1.29 -1.22
N PHE A 24 0.18 -2.13 -2.20
CA PHE A 24 -0.60 -2.28 -3.41
C PHE A 24 -1.03 -3.73 -3.58
N ASP A 25 -2.33 -3.96 -3.65
CA ASP A 25 -2.92 -5.22 -4.11
C ASP A 25 -3.23 -5.11 -5.60
N VAL A 26 -2.53 -5.89 -6.42
CA VAL A 26 -2.54 -5.76 -7.88
C VAL A 26 -3.40 -6.85 -8.50
N GLY A 27 -4.63 -6.49 -8.87
CA GLY A 27 -5.52 -7.35 -9.66
C GLY A 27 -5.41 -7.09 -11.18
N THR A 28 -6.08 -7.94 -11.96
CA THR A 28 -6.11 -7.85 -13.43
C THR A 28 -6.82 -6.60 -13.94
N HIS A 29 -7.88 -6.13 -13.27
CA HIS A 29 -8.71 -5.01 -13.71
C HIS A 29 -8.60 -3.77 -12.81
N ARG A 30 -8.10 -3.91 -11.62
CA ARG A 30 -8.03 -2.86 -10.60
C ARG A 30 -6.85 -3.09 -9.67
N ILE A 31 -6.40 -2.02 -9.05
CA ILE A 31 -5.29 -2.00 -8.11
C ILE A 31 -5.80 -1.37 -6.82
N GLY A 32 -5.86 -2.16 -5.75
CA GLY A 32 -6.08 -1.64 -4.41
C GLY A 32 -4.83 -0.90 -3.92
N TYR A 33 -4.99 0.19 -3.20
CA TYR A 33 -3.90 0.81 -2.47
C TYR A 33 -4.31 1.21 -1.07
N GLY A 34 -3.38 1.01 -0.13
CA GLY A 34 -3.52 1.41 1.26
C GLY A 34 -2.26 2.14 1.72
N VAL A 35 -2.44 3.24 2.45
CA VAL A 35 -1.35 4.02 3.04
C VAL A 35 -1.63 4.20 4.51
N ILE A 36 -0.68 3.82 5.35
CA ILE A 36 -0.75 3.99 6.80
C ILE A 36 0.45 4.75 7.33
N TYR A 37 0.31 5.25 8.54
CA TYR A 37 1.39 5.79 9.35
C TYR A 37 1.17 5.42 10.82
N TRP A 38 2.22 5.49 11.62
CA TRP A 38 2.12 5.29 13.06
C TRP A 38 2.07 6.62 13.80
N ASN A 39 1.22 6.68 14.83
CA ASN A 39 1.22 7.72 15.85
C ASN A 39 1.27 7.07 17.25
N LYS A 40 1.17 7.88 18.31
CA LYS A 40 1.19 7.39 19.70
C LYS A 40 0.05 6.39 20.03
N SER A 41 -1.05 6.44 19.27
CA SER A 41 -2.23 5.56 19.46
C SER A 41 -2.23 4.34 18.54
N GLY A 42 -1.11 4.06 17.85
CA GLY A 42 -0.97 2.94 16.91
C GLY A 42 -1.09 3.34 15.44
N PRO A 43 -1.25 2.34 14.54
CA PRO A 43 -1.32 2.58 13.10
C PRO A 43 -2.62 3.28 12.72
N LYS A 44 -2.54 4.19 11.75
CA LYS A 44 -3.67 4.97 11.23
C LYS A 44 -3.65 4.99 9.71
N ILE A 45 -4.83 4.95 9.11
CA ILE A 45 -4.98 5.10 7.67
C ILE A 45 -4.76 6.57 7.30
N LEU A 46 -3.83 6.81 6.37
CA LEU A 46 -3.65 8.12 5.74
C LEU A 46 -4.52 8.23 4.49
N LYS A 47 -4.52 7.17 3.68
CA LYS A 47 -5.26 7.10 2.43
C LYS A 47 -5.48 5.65 2.03
N ALA A 48 -6.65 5.35 1.46
CA ALA A 48 -6.93 4.05 0.87
C ALA A 48 -7.88 4.22 -0.31
N GLY A 49 -7.82 3.32 -1.29
CA GLY A 49 -8.71 3.38 -2.43
C GLY A 49 -8.31 2.42 -3.54
N MET A 50 -8.86 2.64 -4.72
CA MET A 50 -8.61 1.84 -5.91
C MET A 50 -8.21 2.69 -7.12
N ILE A 51 -7.34 2.13 -7.93
CA ILE A 51 -7.08 2.57 -9.31
C ILE A 51 -7.77 1.56 -10.22
N VAL A 52 -8.80 1.99 -10.94
CA VAL A 52 -9.44 1.17 -11.97
C VAL A 52 -8.61 1.32 -13.24
N LYS A 53 -8.20 0.19 -13.81
CA LYS A 53 -7.45 0.16 -15.07
C LYS A 53 -8.34 0.61 -16.22
N ASP A 54 -7.77 1.35 -17.15
CA ASP A 54 -8.49 1.77 -18.35
C ASP A 54 -8.80 0.54 -19.22
N LYS A 55 -10.06 0.39 -19.69
CA LYS A 55 -10.47 -0.70 -20.57
C LYS A 55 -9.70 -0.73 -21.90
N LYS A 56 -9.17 0.41 -22.33
CA LYS A 56 -8.34 0.57 -23.56
C LYS A 56 -6.84 0.35 -23.31
N PHE A 57 -6.46 -0.28 -22.19
CA PHE A 57 -5.08 -0.62 -21.84
C PHE A 57 -4.08 0.54 -22.08
N SER A 58 -4.29 1.65 -21.42
CA SER A 58 -3.29 2.70 -21.41
C SER A 58 -2.36 2.56 -20.21
N PHE A 59 -1.33 1.70 -20.33
CA PHE A 59 -0.26 1.59 -19.32
C PHE A 59 0.26 2.95 -18.86
N LEU A 60 0.35 3.91 -19.78
CA LEU A 60 0.82 5.25 -19.45
C LEU A 60 -0.12 5.99 -18.50
N LYS A 61 -1.45 5.85 -18.67
CA LYS A 61 -2.41 6.50 -17.76
C LYS A 61 -2.37 5.90 -16.37
N ASP A 62 -2.30 4.56 -16.29
CA ASP A 62 -2.25 3.86 -15.00
C ASP A 62 -0.91 4.11 -14.32
N PHE A 63 0.20 4.07 -15.06
CA PHE A 63 1.52 4.46 -14.56
C PHE A 63 1.53 5.88 -13.98
N LYS A 64 0.97 6.88 -14.68
CA LYS A 64 0.89 8.27 -14.18
C LYS A 64 0.11 8.38 -12.87
N LYS A 65 -0.98 7.60 -12.70
CA LYS A 65 -1.74 7.57 -11.44
C LYS A 65 -0.90 6.99 -10.30
N ILE A 66 -0.22 5.86 -10.54
CA ILE A 66 0.66 5.19 -9.57
C ILE A 66 1.82 6.11 -9.19
N GLU A 67 2.52 6.66 -10.17
CA GLU A 67 3.66 7.56 -9.96
C GLU A 67 3.24 8.79 -9.15
N LYS A 68 2.14 9.45 -9.52
CA LYS A 68 1.60 10.59 -8.78
C LYS A 68 1.27 10.24 -7.34
N LEU A 69 0.71 9.05 -7.11
CA LEU A 69 0.36 8.59 -5.77
C LEU A 69 1.62 8.39 -4.91
N ILE A 70 2.63 7.68 -5.44
CA ILE A 70 3.91 7.45 -4.74
C ILE A 70 4.64 8.78 -4.46
N LYS A 71 4.73 9.67 -5.44
CA LYS A 71 5.35 11.00 -5.29
C LYS A 71 4.66 11.87 -4.24
N ASN A 72 3.32 11.83 -4.17
CA ASN A 72 2.56 12.63 -3.22
C ASN A 72 2.65 12.08 -1.79
N VAL A 73 2.62 10.75 -1.64
CA VAL A 73 2.68 10.08 -0.34
C VAL A 73 4.09 10.05 0.21
N LYS A 74 5.10 9.88 -0.64
CA LYS A 74 6.52 9.67 -0.28
C LYS A 74 6.66 8.60 0.80
N PRO A 75 6.18 7.38 0.56
CA PRO A 75 6.24 6.33 1.56
C PRO A 75 7.69 5.94 1.84
N LYS A 76 7.98 5.50 3.07
CA LYS A 76 9.27 4.91 3.44
C LYS A 76 9.48 3.56 2.76
N LEU A 77 8.38 2.81 2.62
CA LEU A 77 8.36 1.49 2.02
C LEU A 77 7.04 1.27 1.26
N VAL A 78 7.15 0.70 0.07
CA VAL A 78 6.03 0.14 -0.69
C VAL A 78 6.08 -1.38 -0.56
N VAL A 79 4.94 -2.03 -0.31
CA VAL A 79 4.84 -3.49 -0.19
C VAL A 79 3.90 -4.04 -1.25
N LEU A 80 4.35 -5.11 -1.90
CA LEU A 80 3.63 -5.87 -2.92
C LEU A 80 3.54 -7.32 -2.49
N GLU A 81 2.50 -8.03 -2.92
CA GLU A 81 2.47 -9.47 -2.77
C GLU A 81 3.33 -10.13 -3.85
N LYS A 82 4.15 -11.12 -3.49
CA LYS A 82 4.96 -11.88 -4.43
C LYS A 82 4.07 -12.72 -5.34
N ILE A 83 4.30 -12.63 -6.65
CA ILE A 83 3.55 -13.40 -7.64
C ILE A 83 4.06 -14.83 -7.67
N TYR A 84 3.13 -15.76 -7.65
CA TYR A 84 3.39 -17.17 -7.90
C TYR A 84 2.63 -17.60 -9.13
N PHE A 85 3.29 -18.24 -10.04
CA PHE A 85 2.66 -18.84 -11.20
C PHE A 85 1.81 -20.03 -10.74
N SER A 86 0.52 -19.87 -10.74
CA SER A 86 -0.47 -20.92 -10.54
C SER A 86 -1.05 -21.33 -11.91
N ARG A 87 -2.14 -22.10 -11.91
CA ARG A 87 -2.77 -22.61 -13.14
C ARG A 87 -3.21 -21.53 -14.15
N ASN A 88 -3.33 -20.26 -13.75
CA ASN A 88 -3.74 -19.16 -14.62
C ASN A 88 -2.58 -18.20 -14.92
N VAL A 89 -1.72 -18.61 -15.86
CA VAL A 89 -0.50 -17.87 -16.26
C VAL A 89 -0.82 -16.50 -16.84
N THR A 90 -1.90 -16.36 -17.63
CA THR A 90 -2.27 -15.09 -18.28
C THR A 90 -2.57 -13.98 -17.26
N ASN A 91 -3.31 -14.31 -16.21
CA ASN A 91 -3.58 -13.34 -15.15
C ASN A 91 -2.31 -12.96 -14.39
N ALA A 92 -1.41 -13.92 -14.13
CA ALA A 92 -0.15 -13.67 -13.46
C ALA A 92 0.76 -12.74 -14.26
N LEU A 93 0.80 -12.88 -15.60
CA LEU A 93 1.56 -11.97 -16.47
C LEU A 93 1.03 -10.55 -16.39
N SER A 94 -0.29 -10.34 -16.50
CA SER A 94 -0.90 -9.01 -16.39
C SER A 94 -0.66 -8.34 -15.03
N VAL A 95 -0.61 -9.12 -13.97
CA VAL A 95 -0.26 -8.63 -12.63
C VAL A 95 1.23 -8.28 -12.58
N ALA A 96 2.10 -9.12 -13.15
CA ALA A 96 3.55 -8.87 -13.19
C ALA A 96 3.92 -7.58 -13.94
N GLU A 97 3.26 -7.31 -15.07
CA GLU A 97 3.44 -6.07 -15.82
C GLU A 97 3.14 -4.83 -14.96
N VAL A 98 2.01 -4.84 -14.24
CA VAL A 98 1.65 -3.72 -13.37
C VAL A 98 2.57 -3.62 -12.17
N GLN A 99 2.99 -4.73 -11.57
CA GLN A 99 3.99 -4.70 -10.51
C GLN A 99 5.32 -4.13 -11.00
N GLY A 100 5.73 -4.43 -12.24
CA GLY A 100 6.89 -3.81 -12.89
C GLY A 100 6.76 -2.28 -12.94
N LEU A 101 5.60 -1.74 -13.31
CA LEU A 101 5.34 -0.30 -13.32
C LEU A 101 5.41 0.31 -11.91
N ILE A 102 4.90 -0.37 -10.88
CA ILE A 102 4.98 0.09 -9.50
C ILE A 102 6.43 0.12 -9.02
N LYS A 103 7.20 -0.95 -9.29
CA LYS A 103 8.63 -1.03 -8.94
C LYS A 103 9.42 0.08 -9.64
N TYR A 104 9.19 0.30 -10.93
CA TYR A 104 9.82 1.40 -11.67
C TYR A 104 9.46 2.77 -11.08
N ALA A 105 8.19 3.00 -10.70
CA ALA A 105 7.77 4.24 -10.06
C ALA A 105 8.44 4.44 -8.69
N CYS A 106 8.65 3.37 -7.93
CA CYS A 106 9.39 3.39 -6.66
C CYS A 106 10.85 3.79 -6.90
N GLU A 107 11.56 3.13 -7.81
CA GLU A 107 12.95 3.43 -8.18
C GLU A 107 13.11 4.89 -8.61
N LYS A 108 12.26 5.34 -9.55
CA LYS A 108 12.25 6.73 -10.02
C LYS A 108 12.01 7.75 -8.91
N SER A 109 11.26 7.36 -7.88
CA SER A 109 10.94 8.21 -6.71
C SER A 109 11.91 8.01 -5.55
N LYS A 110 12.93 7.15 -5.68
CA LYS A 110 13.88 6.76 -4.62
C LYS A 110 13.17 6.20 -3.38
N VAL A 111 12.10 5.44 -3.60
CA VAL A 111 11.32 4.75 -2.56
C VAL A 111 11.66 3.27 -2.58
N LYS A 112 11.94 2.70 -1.40
CA LYS A 112 12.17 1.25 -1.27
C LYS A 112 10.89 0.47 -1.50
N PHE A 113 11.00 -0.75 -2.05
CA PHE A 113 9.88 -1.68 -2.14
C PHE A 113 10.26 -3.06 -1.61
N LEU A 114 9.27 -3.84 -1.20
CA LEU A 114 9.39 -5.18 -0.67
C LEU A 114 8.30 -6.05 -1.28
N GLU A 115 8.66 -7.27 -1.70
CA GLU A 115 7.70 -8.30 -2.10
C GLU A 115 7.57 -9.32 -0.96
N VAL A 116 6.33 -9.56 -0.52
CA VAL A 116 6.02 -10.46 0.58
C VAL A 116 5.34 -11.74 0.10
N HIS A 117 5.73 -12.87 0.69
CA HIS A 117 5.06 -14.15 0.46
C HIS A 117 3.65 -14.12 1.09
N PRO A 118 2.58 -14.62 0.40
CA PRO A 118 1.22 -14.64 0.93
C PRO A 118 1.09 -15.25 2.33
N LYS A 119 1.73 -16.40 2.57
CA LYS A 119 1.72 -17.04 3.90
C LYS A 119 2.39 -16.18 4.98
N SER A 120 3.47 -15.47 4.64
CA SER A 120 4.17 -14.59 5.58
C SER A 120 3.32 -13.36 5.92
N LEU A 121 2.60 -12.81 4.92
CA LEU A 121 1.64 -11.74 5.13
C LEU A 121 0.53 -12.18 6.09
N LYS A 122 -0.10 -13.33 5.79
CA LYS A 122 -1.17 -13.90 6.62
C LYS A 122 -0.73 -14.13 8.05
N LEU A 123 0.39 -14.84 8.24
CA LEU A 123 0.95 -15.12 9.56
C LEU A 123 1.21 -13.82 10.35
N LYS A 124 1.75 -12.80 9.70
CA LYS A 124 2.10 -11.54 10.38
C LYS A 124 0.87 -10.72 10.77
N ILE A 125 -0.18 -10.74 9.93
CA ILE A 125 -1.38 -9.90 10.11
C ILE A 125 -2.41 -10.55 11.03
N SER A 126 -2.64 -11.87 10.91
CA SER A 126 -3.68 -12.59 11.66
C SER A 126 -3.13 -13.56 12.70
N GLY A 127 -1.82 -13.83 12.68
CA GLY A 127 -1.22 -14.86 13.54
C GLY A 127 -1.28 -16.28 12.96
N ASP A 128 -1.95 -16.47 11.81
CA ASP A 128 -2.06 -17.77 11.13
C ASP A 128 -1.71 -17.62 9.62
N GLY A 129 -0.73 -18.40 9.16
CA GLY A 129 -0.31 -18.43 7.77
C GLY A 129 -1.35 -19.05 6.81
N ASN A 130 -2.33 -19.77 7.32
CA ASN A 130 -3.44 -20.36 6.56
C ASN A 130 -4.74 -19.54 6.67
N ALA A 131 -4.72 -18.38 7.35
CA ALA A 131 -5.84 -17.49 7.50
C ALA A 131 -6.60 -17.28 6.18
N ASP A 132 -7.91 -17.22 6.24
CA ASP A 132 -8.75 -16.90 5.08
C ASP A 132 -8.85 -15.37 4.86
N LYS A 133 -9.61 -14.96 3.84
CA LYS A 133 -9.83 -13.54 3.54
C LYS A 133 -10.58 -12.79 4.66
N ASN A 134 -11.51 -13.46 5.33
CA ASN A 134 -12.28 -12.85 6.40
C ASN A 134 -11.40 -12.62 7.64
N ASP A 135 -10.50 -13.55 7.94
CA ASP A 135 -9.55 -13.45 9.04
C ASP A 135 -8.62 -12.24 8.84
N ILE A 136 -8.07 -12.08 7.63
CA ILE A 136 -7.23 -10.94 7.27
C ILE A 136 -8.02 -9.64 7.39
N LYS A 137 -9.24 -9.60 6.85
CA LYS A 137 -10.10 -8.43 6.91
C LYS A 137 -10.45 -8.04 8.36
N ASN A 138 -10.77 -9.02 9.20
CA ASN A 138 -11.06 -8.80 10.61
C ASN A 138 -9.83 -8.26 11.35
N SER A 139 -8.66 -8.84 11.09
CA SER A 139 -7.39 -8.40 11.66
C SER A 139 -7.04 -6.96 11.25
N VAL A 140 -7.20 -6.62 9.98
CA VAL A 140 -7.00 -5.25 9.47
C VAL A 140 -7.98 -4.26 10.11
N ASN A 141 -9.26 -4.64 10.22
CA ASN A 141 -10.28 -3.82 10.91
C ASN A 141 -9.90 -3.55 12.36
N TYR A 142 -9.45 -4.57 13.08
CA TYR A 142 -9.04 -4.47 14.48
C TYR A 142 -7.78 -3.58 14.63
N LEU A 143 -6.73 -3.87 13.87
CA LEU A 143 -5.45 -3.15 13.98
C LEU A 143 -5.57 -1.68 13.59
N LEU A 144 -6.34 -1.35 12.56
CA LEU A 144 -6.52 0.01 12.07
C LEU A 144 -7.73 0.72 12.67
N LYS A 145 -8.50 0.04 13.52
CA LYS A 145 -9.74 0.56 14.16
C LYS A 145 -10.70 1.12 13.11
N ILE A 146 -11.01 0.31 12.08
CA ILE A 146 -11.86 0.73 10.96
C ILE A 146 -13.32 0.67 11.38
N ASN A 147 -13.97 1.82 11.45
CA ASN A 147 -15.39 1.92 11.82
C ASN A 147 -16.34 1.88 10.61
N LYS A 148 -15.82 2.10 9.39
CA LYS A 148 -16.60 2.13 8.14
C LYS A 148 -16.04 1.14 7.14
N LYS A 149 -16.89 0.21 6.66
CA LYS A 149 -16.48 -0.81 5.68
C LYS A 149 -16.06 -0.16 4.34
N PHE A 150 -14.95 -0.63 3.78
CA PHE A 150 -14.59 -0.33 2.40
C PHE A 150 -15.43 -1.17 1.43
N LYS A 151 -15.61 -0.63 0.21
CA LYS A 151 -16.47 -1.25 -0.81
C LYS A 151 -15.92 -2.56 -1.40
N THR A 152 -14.59 -2.78 -1.31
CA THR A 152 -13.93 -3.94 -1.94
C THR A 152 -12.85 -4.50 -1.03
N ASP A 153 -12.61 -5.80 -1.16
CA ASP A 153 -11.58 -6.50 -0.39
C ASP A 153 -10.17 -6.08 -0.81
N ASP A 154 -9.96 -5.70 -2.09
CA ASP A 154 -8.65 -5.22 -2.59
C ASP A 154 -8.06 -4.08 -1.73
N ILE A 155 -8.92 -3.27 -1.10
CA ILE A 155 -8.47 -2.19 -0.20
C ILE A 155 -7.96 -2.77 1.13
N TYR A 156 -8.62 -3.81 1.65
CA TYR A 156 -8.16 -4.47 2.88
C TYR A 156 -6.84 -5.21 2.65
N ASP A 157 -6.70 -5.88 1.51
CA ASP A 157 -5.48 -6.59 1.13
C ASP A 157 -4.31 -5.59 0.98
N ALA A 158 -4.55 -4.45 0.35
CA ALA A 158 -3.55 -3.37 0.26
C ALA A 158 -3.19 -2.76 1.63
N LEU A 159 -4.16 -2.60 2.54
CA LEU A 159 -3.90 -2.14 3.91
C LEU A 159 -3.14 -3.18 4.73
N ALA A 160 -3.41 -4.49 4.54
CA ALA A 160 -2.64 -5.57 5.14
C ALA A 160 -1.17 -5.52 4.72
N LEU A 161 -0.90 -5.28 3.43
CA LEU A 161 0.45 -5.10 2.90
C LEU A 161 1.15 -3.88 3.52
N ALA A 162 0.45 -2.75 3.65
CA ALA A 162 1.00 -1.56 4.29
C ALA A 162 1.32 -1.80 5.79
N LEU A 163 0.43 -2.49 6.51
CA LEU A 163 0.65 -2.90 7.90
C LEU A 163 1.87 -3.81 8.02
N TYR A 164 1.97 -4.83 7.15
CA TYR A 164 3.12 -5.71 7.11
C TYR A 164 4.42 -4.93 7.01
N GLY A 165 4.53 -4.04 6.03
CA GLY A 165 5.74 -3.22 5.84
C GLY A 165 6.07 -2.34 7.03
N SER A 166 5.07 -1.85 7.74
CA SER A 166 5.25 -0.97 8.90
C SER A 166 5.77 -1.69 10.16
N MET A 167 5.70 -3.02 10.19
CA MET A 167 6.14 -3.85 11.32
C MET A 167 7.61 -4.31 11.21
N PHE A 168 8.31 -3.97 10.13
CA PHE A 168 9.71 -4.37 9.88
C PHE A 168 10.73 -3.26 10.07
N ILE A 169 10.32 -2.11 10.57
CA ILE A 169 11.21 -0.95 10.70
C ILE A 169 11.23 -0.42 12.13
#